data_6d1dc45df7128808207deae44216894e
#
_entry.id   6d1dc45df7128808207deae44216894e
#
_cell.length_a   1.000
_cell.length_b   1.000
_cell.length_c   1.000
_cell.angle_alpha   90.00
_cell.angle_beta   90.00
_cell.angle_gamma   90.00
#
_symmetry.space_group_name_H-M   'P 1'
#
loop_
_entity.id
_entity.type
_entity.pdbx_description
1 polymer ?
#
loop_
_entity_poly.entity_id
_entity_poly.type
_entity_poly.pdbx_seq_one_letter_code
_entity_poly.pdbx_strand_id
1 'polypeptide(L)'
;MPVTYQILPRHNLVYVRYSGAMMVEDSLKAFDTYARDPGARPGQRHLVDLSRITDMERDFARIMQLQATKGAELAMRETETLMVYFANTPLSLRAAALAKNGWSVSQGVIAVVFEREDAVMSALGLPCETIDDMLQTDLRKID
;
A
#
# COMPACT_ATOMS: atom_id res chain seq x y z
N MET A 1 -10.87 -3.95 11.99
CA MET A 1 -9.72 -4.56 11.28
C MET A 1 -8.60 -3.54 11.19
N PRO A 2 -7.40 -3.83 11.72
CA PRO A 2 -6.30 -2.87 11.67
C PRO A 2 -5.75 -2.65 10.26
N VAL A 3 -5.96 -3.58 9.34
CA VAL A 3 -5.60 -3.38 7.94
C VAL A 3 -6.70 -3.96 7.06
N THR A 4 -7.09 -3.18 6.05
CA THR A 4 -8.08 -3.59 5.04
C THR A 4 -7.53 -3.25 3.67
N TYR A 5 -8.02 -3.94 2.64
CA TYR A 5 -7.68 -3.59 1.28
C TYR A 5 -8.94 -3.61 0.40
N GLN A 6 -8.87 -2.85 -0.68
CA GLN A 6 -9.94 -2.80 -1.67
C GLN A 6 -9.29 -2.71 -3.05
N ILE A 7 -9.65 -3.64 -3.93
CA ILE A 7 -9.16 -3.61 -5.30
C ILE A 7 -10.03 -2.67 -6.11
N LEU A 8 -9.39 -1.75 -6.83
CA LEU A 8 -10.05 -0.76 -7.68
C LEU A 8 -9.65 -1.03 -9.14
N PRO A 9 -10.36 -1.95 -9.83
CA PRO A 9 -9.95 -2.39 -11.17
C PRO A 9 -9.90 -1.26 -12.18
N ARG A 10 -10.78 -0.29 -12.05
CA ARG A 10 -10.86 0.86 -12.97
C ARG A 10 -9.57 1.68 -12.95
N HIS A 11 -8.88 1.71 -11.82
CA HIS A 11 -7.65 2.48 -11.65
C HIS A 11 -6.40 1.62 -11.69
N ASN A 12 -6.53 0.30 -11.87
CA ASN A 12 -5.42 -0.66 -11.76
C ASN A 12 -4.69 -0.46 -10.43
N LEU A 13 -5.43 -0.47 -9.33
CA LEU A 13 -4.96 -0.04 -8.03
C LEU A 13 -5.53 -0.92 -6.93
N VAL A 14 -4.73 -1.13 -5.91
CA VAL A 14 -5.16 -1.69 -4.62
C VAL A 14 -5.02 -0.60 -3.58
N TYR A 15 -6.11 -0.29 -2.89
CA TYR A 15 -6.08 0.67 -1.77
C TYR A 15 -5.99 -0.11 -0.47
N VAL A 16 -4.90 0.08 0.27
CA VAL A 16 -4.64 -0.59 1.54
C VAL A 16 -4.70 0.46 2.64
N ARG A 17 -5.55 0.26 3.63
CA ARG A 17 -5.71 1.19 4.75
C ARG A 17 -5.27 0.52 6.04
N TYR A 18 -4.36 1.17 6.75
CA TYR A 18 -3.98 0.78 8.10
C TYR A 18 -4.64 1.73 9.10
N SER A 19 -5.10 1.19 10.23
CA SER A 19 -5.64 1.98 11.33
C SER A 19 -5.24 1.35 12.66
N GLY A 20 -5.07 2.18 13.70
CA GLY A 20 -4.62 1.70 15.00
C GLY A 20 -3.18 1.24 14.96
N ALA A 21 -2.86 0.11 15.60
CA ALA A 21 -1.51 -0.43 15.63
C ALA A 21 -1.18 -1.15 14.32
N MET A 22 -0.10 -0.70 13.67
CA MET A 22 0.39 -1.32 12.44
C MET A 22 1.32 -2.47 12.80
N MET A 23 0.82 -3.69 12.74
CA MET A 23 1.56 -4.89 13.15
C MET A 23 1.89 -5.75 11.95
N VAL A 24 3.08 -6.36 11.97
CA VAL A 24 3.56 -7.22 10.89
C VAL A 24 2.61 -8.38 10.63
N GLU A 25 2.08 -8.99 11.69
CA GLU A 25 1.20 -10.14 11.57
C GLU A 25 -0.07 -9.81 10.76
N ASP A 26 -0.64 -8.63 11.01
CA ASP A 26 -1.82 -8.17 10.26
C ASP A 26 -1.48 -7.90 8.81
N SER A 27 -0.30 -7.34 8.55
CA SER A 27 0.18 -7.10 7.19
C SER A 27 0.36 -8.39 6.40
N LEU A 28 0.92 -9.42 7.04
CA LEU A 28 1.10 -10.73 6.40
C LEU A 28 -0.24 -11.35 6.02
N LYS A 29 -1.22 -11.27 6.92
CA LYS A 29 -2.56 -11.81 6.65
C LYS A 29 -3.23 -11.08 5.49
N ALA A 30 -3.16 -9.76 5.49
CA ALA A 30 -3.77 -8.96 4.43
C ALA A 30 -3.10 -9.23 3.08
N PHE A 31 -1.78 -9.31 3.05
CA PHE A 31 -1.04 -9.60 1.83
C PHE A 31 -1.38 -11.00 1.29
N ASP A 32 -1.45 -11.99 2.16
CA ASP A 32 -1.80 -13.36 1.76
C ASP A 32 -3.22 -13.41 1.18
N THR A 33 -4.17 -12.74 1.82
CA THR A 33 -5.54 -12.65 1.33
C THR A 33 -5.59 -11.97 -0.04
N TYR A 34 -4.88 -10.86 -0.20
CA TYR A 34 -4.81 -10.16 -1.48
C TYR A 34 -4.20 -11.03 -2.58
N ALA A 35 -3.12 -11.75 -2.27
CA ALA A 35 -2.43 -12.58 -3.26
C ALA A 35 -3.34 -13.68 -3.83
N ARG A 36 -4.33 -14.11 -3.06
CA ARG A 36 -5.29 -15.14 -3.47
C ARG A 36 -6.58 -14.57 -4.04
N ASP A 37 -6.71 -13.25 -4.05
CA ASP A 37 -7.93 -12.60 -4.52
C ASP A 37 -8.02 -12.69 -6.05
N PRO A 38 -9.18 -13.11 -6.60
CA PRO A 38 -9.35 -13.19 -8.05
C PRO A 38 -9.14 -11.86 -8.75
N GLY A 39 -9.28 -10.74 -8.05
CA GLY A 39 -9.05 -9.40 -8.60
C GLY A 39 -7.61 -8.96 -8.61
N ALA A 40 -6.69 -9.72 -7.98
CA ALA A 40 -5.27 -9.37 -7.96
C ALA A 40 -4.66 -9.58 -9.35
N ARG A 41 -3.85 -8.63 -9.79
CA ARG A 41 -3.20 -8.65 -11.10
C ARG A 41 -1.72 -8.28 -10.98
N PRO A 42 -0.82 -8.91 -11.78
CA PRO A 42 0.57 -8.47 -11.83
C PRO A 42 0.67 -7.01 -12.28
N GLY A 43 1.56 -6.24 -11.67
CA GLY A 43 1.75 -4.84 -12.01
C GLY A 43 0.69 -3.90 -11.46
N GLN A 44 -0.25 -4.40 -10.67
CA GLN A 44 -1.26 -3.60 -10.02
C GLN A 44 -0.60 -2.66 -9.01
N ARG A 45 -0.92 -1.37 -9.09
CA ARG A 45 -0.32 -0.38 -8.19
C ARG A 45 -0.94 -0.47 -6.81
N HIS A 46 -0.17 -0.12 -5.79
CA HIS A 46 -0.64 -0.14 -4.40
C HIS A 46 -0.61 1.26 -3.82
N LEU A 47 -1.72 1.71 -3.27
CA LEU A 47 -1.78 2.92 -2.45
C LEU A 47 -1.97 2.48 -1.00
N VAL A 48 -0.95 2.72 -0.18
CA VAL A 48 -0.96 2.32 1.23
C VAL A 48 -1.19 3.56 2.08
N ASP A 49 -2.35 3.64 2.71
CA ASP A 49 -2.77 4.78 3.53
C ASP A 49 -2.38 4.50 4.98
N LEU A 50 -1.39 5.25 5.47
CA LEU A 50 -0.88 5.14 6.83
C LEU A 50 -1.34 6.28 7.73
N SER A 51 -2.23 7.14 7.24
CA SER A 51 -2.63 8.35 7.96
C SER A 51 -3.36 8.10 9.28
N ARG A 52 -3.88 6.90 9.48
CA ARG A 52 -4.69 6.56 10.66
C ARG A 52 -4.00 5.63 11.65
N ILE A 53 -2.71 5.35 11.47
CA ILE A 53 -2.01 4.51 12.45
C ILE A 53 -1.75 5.29 13.75
N THR A 54 -1.82 4.59 14.87
CA THR A 54 -1.57 5.16 16.20
C THR A 54 -0.37 4.53 16.89
N ASP A 55 0.13 3.41 16.37
CA ASP A 55 1.31 2.71 16.85
C ASP A 55 1.86 1.86 15.72
N MET A 56 3.04 1.30 15.87
CA MET A 56 3.63 0.43 14.86
C MET A 56 4.49 -0.65 15.50
N GLU A 57 4.71 -1.73 14.73
CA GLU A 57 5.56 -2.84 15.11
C GLU A 57 6.96 -2.34 15.42
N ARG A 58 7.54 -2.82 16.52
CA ARG A 58 8.89 -2.42 16.97
C ARG A 58 9.94 -3.51 16.78
N ASP A 59 9.52 -4.67 16.32
CA ASP A 59 10.44 -5.78 16.05
C ASP A 59 10.98 -5.67 14.62
N PHE A 60 12.17 -5.12 14.48
CA PHE A 60 12.80 -4.93 13.18
C PHE A 60 13.01 -6.23 12.43
N ALA A 61 13.32 -7.31 13.13
CA ALA A 61 13.51 -8.61 12.47
C ALA A 61 12.22 -9.05 11.78
N ARG A 62 11.08 -8.86 12.42
CA ARG A 62 9.77 -9.20 11.84
C ARG A 62 9.45 -8.30 10.65
N ILE A 63 9.75 -7.01 10.74
CA ILE A 63 9.54 -6.06 9.65
C ILE A 63 10.37 -6.48 8.42
N MET A 64 11.63 -6.80 8.64
CA MET A 64 12.52 -7.24 7.56
C MET A 64 12.01 -8.55 6.92
N GLN A 65 11.54 -9.48 7.75
CA GLN A 65 10.99 -10.73 7.27
C GLN A 65 9.74 -10.52 6.41
N LEU A 66 8.86 -9.61 6.84
CA LEU A 66 7.67 -9.23 6.08
C LEU A 66 8.04 -8.73 4.69
N GLN A 67 8.99 -7.82 4.62
CA GLN A 67 9.39 -7.23 3.35
C GLN A 67 10.08 -8.24 2.44
N ALA A 68 10.87 -9.13 2.99
CA ALA A 68 11.48 -10.22 2.22
C ALA A 68 10.41 -11.12 1.61
N THR A 69 9.38 -11.47 2.39
CA THR A 69 8.28 -12.31 1.92
C THR A 69 7.50 -11.63 0.80
N LYS A 70 7.12 -10.36 1.00
CA LYS A 70 6.39 -9.60 -0.02
C LYS A 70 7.25 -9.38 -1.27
N GLY A 71 8.52 -9.08 -1.09
CA GLY A 71 9.43 -8.85 -2.20
C GLY A 71 9.61 -10.09 -3.07
N ALA A 72 9.75 -11.26 -2.46
CA ALA A 72 9.86 -12.51 -3.17
C ALA A 72 8.61 -12.80 -4.02
N GLU A 73 7.42 -12.59 -3.43
CA GLU A 73 6.15 -12.78 -4.13
C GLU A 73 6.03 -11.84 -5.34
N LEU A 74 6.35 -10.57 -5.15
CA LEU A 74 6.23 -9.59 -6.22
C LEU A 74 7.27 -9.79 -7.32
N ALA A 75 8.48 -10.21 -6.96
CA ALA A 75 9.54 -10.48 -7.93
C ALA A 75 9.19 -11.65 -8.85
N MET A 76 8.46 -12.63 -8.33
CA MET A 76 8.04 -13.79 -9.13
C MET A 76 7.05 -13.42 -10.23
N ARG A 77 6.44 -12.25 -10.14
CA ARG A 77 5.48 -11.79 -11.16
C ARG A 77 6.13 -11.12 -12.36
N GLU A 78 7.44 -10.92 -12.32
CA GLU A 78 8.25 -10.34 -13.40
C GLU A 78 7.77 -8.96 -13.88
N THR A 79 7.04 -8.24 -13.02
CA THR A 79 6.56 -6.88 -13.32
C THR A 79 6.95 -5.94 -12.19
N GLU A 80 7.21 -4.68 -12.55
CA GLU A 80 7.45 -3.66 -11.55
C GLU A 80 6.16 -3.30 -10.83
N THR A 81 6.25 -3.12 -9.50
CA THR A 81 5.11 -2.72 -8.67
C THR A 81 5.38 -1.35 -8.08
N LEU A 82 4.46 -0.43 -8.32
CA LEU A 82 4.52 0.90 -7.70
C LEU A 82 3.78 0.87 -6.37
N MET A 83 4.50 1.21 -5.30
CA MET A 83 3.95 1.34 -3.94
C MET A 83 3.93 2.82 -3.58
N VAL A 84 2.75 3.40 -3.46
CA VAL A 84 2.58 4.80 -3.04
C VAL A 84 2.12 4.79 -1.59
N TYR A 85 2.91 5.42 -0.72
CA TYR A 85 2.56 5.54 0.70
C TYR A 85 2.03 6.95 0.96
N PHE A 86 0.85 7.03 1.57
CA PHE A 86 0.29 8.28 2.04
C PHE A 86 0.50 8.35 3.55
N ALA A 87 1.25 9.36 4.01
CA ALA A 87 1.61 9.53 5.41
C ALA A 87 1.65 11.02 5.73
N ASN A 88 0.92 11.46 6.76
CA ASN A 88 0.79 12.88 7.09
C ASN A 88 0.94 13.18 8.57
N THR A 89 1.42 12.22 9.36
CA THR A 89 1.73 12.42 10.79
C THR A 89 3.17 12.00 11.04
N PRO A 90 3.80 12.46 12.15
CA PRO A 90 5.18 12.03 12.45
C PRO A 90 5.33 10.51 12.51
N LEU A 91 4.38 9.81 13.12
CA LEU A 91 4.42 8.35 13.22
C LEU A 91 4.26 7.69 11.85
N SER A 92 3.27 8.14 11.06
CA SER A 92 3.03 7.55 9.74
C SER A 92 4.19 7.81 8.80
N LEU A 93 4.85 8.97 8.90
CA LEU A 93 6.03 9.28 8.10
C LEU A 93 7.21 8.36 8.45
N ARG A 94 7.39 8.04 9.73
CA ARG A 94 8.42 7.08 10.14
C ARG A 94 8.12 5.69 9.61
N ALA A 95 6.87 5.26 9.69
CA ALA A 95 6.45 3.97 9.18
C ALA A 95 6.67 3.88 7.67
N ALA A 96 6.30 4.93 6.94
CA ALA A 96 6.48 5.00 5.50
C ALA A 96 7.96 4.96 5.12
N ALA A 97 8.82 5.66 5.86
CA ALA A 97 10.25 5.67 5.61
C ALA A 97 10.86 4.28 5.81
N LEU A 98 10.45 3.57 6.86
CA LEU A 98 10.89 2.20 7.10
C LEU A 98 10.47 1.28 5.95
N ALA A 99 9.22 1.38 5.53
CA ALA A 99 8.71 0.58 4.42
C ALA A 99 9.49 0.86 3.13
N LYS A 100 9.68 2.13 2.81
CA LYS A 100 10.41 2.54 1.60
C LYS A 100 11.85 2.03 1.62
N ASN A 101 12.53 2.17 2.77
CA ASN A 101 13.91 1.72 2.90
C ASN A 101 14.03 0.21 2.77
N GLY A 102 13.05 -0.53 3.30
CA GLY A 102 13.02 -1.97 3.15
C GLY A 102 12.88 -2.42 1.70
N TRP A 103 12.07 -1.70 0.91
CA TRP A 103 11.91 -1.99 -0.50
C TRP A 103 13.13 -1.66 -1.34
N SER A 104 14.04 -0.81 -0.86
CA SER A 104 15.22 -0.41 -1.62
C SER A 104 16.14 -1.59 -1.97
N VAL A 105 16.06 -2.69 -1.24
CA VAL A 105 16.86 -3.91 -1.50
C VAL A 105 16.10 -4.92 -2.34
N SER A 106 14.83 -4.65 -2.68
CA SER A 106 13.99 -5.55 -3.47
C SER A 106 13.91 -5.07 -4.91
N GLN A 107 14.17 -5.95 -5.85
CA GLN A 107 14.00 -5.63 -7.26
C GLN A 107 12.52 -5.70 -7.61
N GLY A 108 12.08 -4.80 -8.50
CA GLY A 108 10.72 -4.81 -9.00
C GLY A 108 9.73 -4.03 -8.16
N VAL A 109 10.18 -3.35 -7.11
CA VAL A 109 9.31 -2.49 -6.30
C VAL A 109 9.85 -1.07 -6.32
N ILE A 110 8.97 -0.12 -6.68
CA ILE A 110 9.27 1.31 -6.63
C ILE A 110 8.38 1.91 -5.55
N ALA A 111 8.97 2.41 -4.47
CA ALA A 111 8.24 2.95 -3.34
C ALA A 111 8.44 4.45 -3.24
N VAL A 112 7.35 5.20 -3.11
CA VAL A 112 7.35 6.66 -2.95
C VAL A 112 6.43 7.04 -1.80
N VAL A 113 6.73 8.17 -1.15
CA VAL A 113 5.96 8.66 0.00
C VAL A 113 5.47 10.07 -0.30
N PHE A 114 4.19 10.31 -0.05
CA PHE A 114 3.58 11.63 -0.18
C PHE A 114 2.83 11.99 1.10
N GLU A 115 2.81 13.30 1.42
CA GLU A 115 2.15 13.82 2.62
C GLU A 115 0.78 14.44 2.32
N ARG A 116 0.44 14.59 1.05
CA ARG A 116 -0.80 15.23 0.62
C ARG A 116 -1.56 14.34 -0.33
N GLU A 117 -2.88 14.31 -0.18
CA GLU A 117 -3.74 13.48 -1.03
C GLU A 117 -3.70 13.91 -2.49
N ASP A 118 -3.66 15.23 -2.77
CA ASP A 118 -3.58 15.71 -4.14
C ASP A 118 -2.29 15.28 -4.83
N ALA A 119 -1.18 15.24 -4.09
CA ALA A 119 0.09 14.73 -4.62
C ALA A 119 0.02 13.24 -4.93
N VAL A 120 -0.66 12.46 -4.07
CA VAL A 120 -0.90 11.03 -4.30
C VAL A 120 -1.69 10.83 -5.59
N MET A 121 -2.78 11.57 -5.76
CA MET A 121 -3.63 11.46 -6.95
C MET A 121 -2.85 11.82 -8.21
N SER A 122 -2.05 12.88 -8.14
CA SER A 122 -1.22 13.30 -9.26
C SER A 122 -0.20 12.23 -9.64
N ALA A 123 0.45 11.62 -8.65
CA ALA A 123 1.43 10.55 -8.88
C ALA A 123 0.78 9.31 -9.50
N LEU A 124 -0.48 9.04 -9.17
CA LEU A 124 -1.23 7.92 -9.72
C LEU A 124 -1.91 8.26 -11.05
N GLY A 125 -1.83 9.51 -11.50
CA GLY A 125 -2.45 9.95 -12.75
C GLY A 125 -3.97 9.98 -12.69
N LEU A 126 -4.55 10.21 -11.50
CA LEU A 126 -5.98 10.23 -11.31
C LEU A 126 -6.52 11.65 -11.28
N PRO A 127 -7.73 11.90 -11.82
CA PRO A 127 -8.31 13.25 -11.86
C PRO A 127 -8.90 13.70 -10.52
N CYS A 128 -8.92 12.84 -9.52
CA CYS A 128 -9.45 13.14 -8.19
C CYS A 128 -8.46 13.96 -7.39
N GLU A 129 -8.93 14.64 -6.34
CA GLU A 129 -8.08 15.40 -5.42
C GLU A 129 -7.91 14.69 -4.07
N THR A 130 -8.85 13.81 -3.70
CA THR A 130 -8.83 13.12 -2.42
C THR A 130 -8.98 11.62 -2.61
N ILE A 131 -8.58 10.86 -1.59
CA ILE A 131 -8.76 9.41 -1.58
C ILE A 131 -10.24 9.07 -1.58
N ASP A 132 -11.07 9.81 -0.82
CA ASP A 132 -12.51 9.58 -0.81
C ASP A 132 -13.12 9.73 -2.20
N ASP A 133 -12.75 10.78 -2.93
CA ASP A 133 -13.22 10.97 -4.30
C ASP A 133 -12.80 9.82 -5.20
N MET A 134 -11.59 9.34 -5.06
CA MET A 134 -11.08 8.19 -5.81
C MET A 134 -11.94 6.95 -5.56
N LEU A 135 -12.24 6.67 -4.29
CA LEU A 135 -13.06 5.52 -3.93
C LEU A 135 -14.48 5.65 -4.47
N GLN A 136 -15.06 6.84 -4.41
CA GLN A 136 -16.40 7.10 -4.95
C GLN A 136 -16.44 6.92 -6.46
N THR A 137 -15.41 7.36 -7.16
CA THR A 137 -15.33 7.25 -8.61
C THR A 137 -15.31 5.79 -9.05
N ASP A 138 -14.58 4.93 -8.33
CA ASP A 138 -14.53 3.51 -8.64
C ASP A 138 -15.88 2.84 -8.41
N LEU A 139 -16.61 3.25 -7.37
CA LEU A 139 -17.95 2.72 -7.10
C LEU A 139 -18.95 3.08 -8.20
N ARG A 140 -18.78 4.22 -8.88
CA ARG A 140 -19.68 4.69 -9.92
C ARG A 140 -19.53 3.96 -11.26
N LYS A 141 -18.52 3.14 -11.40
CA LYS A 141 -18.26 2.49 -12.69
C LYS A 141 -19.35 1.52 -13.11
N ILE A 142 -20.20 1.12 -12.19
CA ILE A 142 -21.25 0.13 -12.44
C ILE A 142 -22.40 0.71 -13.29
N ASP A 143 -22.49 1.99 -13.37
CA ASP A 143 -23.54 2.70 -14.12
C ASP A 143 -23.44 2.47 -15.64
#